data_d6ae7d173708ac636d6d98397f2aba59
#
_entry.id   d6ae7d173708ac636d6d98397f2aba59
#
_cell.length_a   1.000
_cell.length_b   1.000
_cell.length_c   1.000
_cell.angle_alpha   90.00
_cell.angle_beta   90.00
_cell.angle_gamma   90.00
#
_symmetry.space_group_name_H-M   'P 1'
#
loop_
_entity.id
_entity.type
_entity.pdbx_description
1 polymer ?
#
loop_
_entity_poly.entity_id
_entity_poly.type
_entity_poly.pdbx_seq_one_letter_code
_entity_poly.pdbx_strand_id
1 'polypeptide(L)'
;MEQAFQAAIEIGIPIVNCGPGGKSEDEATWPKVIDSLGNLAHMAEKYGVTLCVKAHVGASIYNTPTTLRAMKEITSPAFGIDMDPSHIHRAGENPVEAISAVIARVKHVHIRDCKGRGPSPGEPYMQANGRGDIDLVGYIGALHEGGYDGPLDLEIIGTKGKGTSFEQCCVIAAESRGHMQACLQACGAR
;
A
#
# COMPACT_ATOMS: atom_id res chain seq x y z
N MET A 1 -1.54 13.25 13.88
CA MET A 1 -1.23 13.44 12.45
C MET A 1 -0.54 14.78 12.17
N GLU A 2 -0.97 15.89 12.73
CA GLU A 2 -0.34 17.20 12.48
C GLU A 2 1.17 17.22 12.73
N GLN A 3 1.61 16.68 13.86
CA GLN A 3 3.05 16.53 14.16
C GLN A 3 3.78 15.65 13.13
N ALA A 4 3.12 14.63 12.58
CA ALA A 4 3.71 13.80 11.54
C ALA A 4 3.89 14.58 10.23
N PHE A 5 2.93 15.42 9.85
CA PHE A 5 3.05 16.26 8.67
C PHE A 5 4.17 17.31 8.84
N GLN A 6 4.24 17.94 10.02
CA GLN A 6 5.31 18.88 10.34
C GLN A 6 6.70 18.22 10.27
N ALA A 7 6.86 17.05 10.90
CA ALA A 7 8.11 16.30 10.84
C ALA A 7 8.46 15.89 9.39
N ALA A 8 7.46 15.47 8.61
CA ALA A 8 7.68 15.11 7.21
C ALA A 8 8.27 16.26 6.39
N ILE A 9 7.74 17.49 6.58
CA ILE A 9 8.29 18.69 5.92
C ILE A 9 9.72 18.96 6.37
N GLU A 10 9.98 18.91 7.68
CA GLU A 10 11.31 19.21 8.25
C GLU A 10 12.40 18.30 7.70
N ILE A 11 12.06 17.04 7.37
CA ILE A 11 13.01 16.07 6.83
C ILE A 11 12.86 15.84 5.31
N GLY A 12 11.99 16.61 4.64
CA GLY A 12 11.83 16.57 3.18
C GLY A 12 11.07 15.36 2.65
N ILE A 13 10.18 14.74 3.44
CA ILE A 13 9.34 13.62 3.02
C ILE A 13 7.99 14.14 2.50
N PRO A 14 7.63 13.90 1.22
CA PRO A 14 6.42 14.45 0.63
C PRO A 14 5.15 13.63 0.91
N ILE A 15 5.27 12.43 1.46
CA ILE A 15 4.17 11.46 1.63
C ILE A 15 4.13 10.98 3.08
N VAL A 16 2.93 10.94 3.64
CA VAL A 16 2.67 10.34 4.97
C VAL A 16 1.57 9.30 4.82
N ASN A 17 1.84 8.07 5.22
CA ASN A 17 0.89 6.97 5.12
C ASN A 17 0.11 6.77 6.42
N CYS A 18 -1.15 6.36 6.30
CA CYS A 18 -1.95 5.91 7.43
C CYS A 18 -2.90 4.76 7.05
N GLY A 19 -3.37 4.04 8.04
CA GLY A 19 -4.46 3.10 7.87
C GLY A 19 -5.82 3.81 7.83
N PRO A 20 -6.83 3.23 7.18
CA PRO A 20 -8.14 3.87 7.02
C PRO A 20 -8.98 3.87 8.31
N GLY A 21 -8.70 3.00 9.26
CA GLY A 21 -9.56 2.80 10.43
C GLY A 21 -10.85 2.04 10.11
N GLY A 22 -11.76 1.98 11.07
CA GLY A 22 -13.04 1.27 10.93
C GLY A 22 -12.89 -0.25 10.79
N LYS A 23 -13.92 -0.89 10.25
CA LYS A 23 -13.95 -2.33 9.94
C LYS A 23 -14.52 -2.56 8.55
N SER A 24 -14.12 -3.66 7.90
CA SER A 24 -14.72 -4.08 6.65
C SER A 24 -16.21 -4.37 6.82
N GLU A 25 -16.99 -4.02 5.79
CA GLU A 25 -18.45 -4.24 5.74
C GLU A 25 -19.28 -3.50 6.82
N ASP A 26 -18.65 -2.55 7.53
CA ASP A 26 -19.34 -1.70 8.53
C ASP A 26 -19.74 -0.36 7.91
N GLU A 27 -20.87 -0.34 7.22
CA GLU A 27 -21.42 0.87 6.60
C GLU A 27 -21.83 1.95 7.64
N ALA A 28 -22.10 1.58 8.87
CA ALA A 28 -22.48 2.54 9.91
C ALA A 28 -21.32 3.45 10.33
N THR A 29 -20.08 2.94 10.26
CA THR A 29 -18.88 3.73 10.57
C THR A 29 -18.28 4.42 9.37
N TRP A 30 -18.67 4.06 8.14
CA TRP A 30 -18.12 4.61 6.89
C TRP A 30 -18.10 6.14 6.85
N PRO A 31 -19.22 6.87 7.11
CA PRO A 31 -19.22 8.34 7.03
C PRO A 31 -18.17 8.97 7.97
N LYS A 32 -18.08 8.45 9.20
CA LYS A 32 -17.11 8.95 10.19
C LYS A 32 -15.66 8.73 9.74
N VAL A 33 -15.37 7.59 9.10
CA VAL A 33 -14.04 7.28 8.56
C VAL A 33 -13.71 8.25 7.44
N ILE A 34 -14.60 8.45 6.49
CA ILE A 34 -14.41 9.35 5.34
C ILE A 34 -14.25 10.81 5.78
N ASP A 35 -15.09 11.28 6.70
CA ASP A 35 -14.96 12.63 7.27
C ASP A 35 -13.60 12.82 7.95
N SER A 36 -13.16 11.83 8.73
CA SER A 36 -11.86 11.88 9.41
C SER A 36 -10.70 11.92 8.41
N LEU A 37 -10.72 11.06 7.40
CA LEU A 37 -9.69 11.01 6.36
C LEU A 37 -9.72 12.27 5.48
N GLY A 38 -10.87 12.80 5.16
CA GLY A 38 -11.05 14.05 4.43
C GLY A 38 -10.44 15.24 5.18
N ASN A 39 -10.72 15.34 6.49
CA ASN A 39 -10.14 16.38 7.35
C ASN A 39 -8.61 16.25 7.45
N LEU A 40 -8.09 15.02 7.54
CA LEU A 40 -6.65 14.78 7.54
C LEU A 40 -6.01 15.12 6.19
N ALA A 41 -6.68 14.83 5.08
CA ALA A 41 -6.20 15.19 3.74
C ALA A 41 -6.17 16.71 3.54
N HIS A 42 -7.18 17.44 3.99
CA HIS A 42 -7.17 18.90 3.99
C HIS A 42 -6.09 19.50 4.91
N MET A 43 -5.80 18.84 6.02
CA MET A 43 -4.66 19.24 6.87
C MET A 43 -3.33 18.99 6.13
N ALA A 44 -3.14 17.81 5.52
CA ALA A 44 -1.96 17.48 4.73
C ALA A 44 -1.71 18.49 3.60
N GLU A 45 -2.77 18.93 2.92
CA GLU A 45 -2.73 19.95 1.88
C GLU A 45 -2.12 21.27 2.38
N LYS A 46 -2.49 21.71 3.59
CA LYS A 46 -1.93 22.94 4.21
C LYS A 46 -0.44 22.83 4.50
N TYR A 47 0.03 21.61 4.75
CA TYR A 47 1.45 21.31 4.98
C TYR A 47 2.21 20.99 3.69
N GLY A 48 1.55 20.94 2.52
CA GLY A 48 2.20 20.61 1.27
C GLY A 48 2.67 19.15 1.18
N VAL A 49 2.06 18.24 1.98
CA VAL A 49 2.33 16.80 1.94
C VAL A 49 1.12 16.04 1.42
N THR A 50 1.32 14.84 0.91
CA THR A 50 0.24 13.93 0.51
C THR A 50 -0.03 12.94 1.64
N LEU A 51 -1.30 12.83 2.06
CA LEU A 51 -1.78 11.76 2.93
C LEU A 51 -2.15 10.56 2.08
N CYS A 52 -1.40 9.48 2.17
CA CYS A 52 -1.75 8.22 1.53
C CYS A 52 -2.48 7.29 2.50
N VAL A 53 -3.60 6.73 2.06
CA VAL A 53 -4.37 5.77 2.84
C VAL A 53 -4.19 4.38 2.26
N LYS A 54 -3.76 3.45 3.11
CA LYS A 54 -3.53 2.05 2.72
C LYS A 54 -4.84 1.28 2.69
N ALA A 55 -5.19 0.69 1.55
CA ALA A 55 -6.24 -0.32 1.50
C ALA A 55 -5.80 -1.54 2.32
N HIS A 56 -6.50 -1.84 3.42
CA HIS A 56 -6.06 -2.81 4.42
C HIS A 56 -7.17 -3.80 4.78
N VAL A 57 -6.92 -5.09 4.56
CA VAL A 57 -7.86 -6.17 4.94
C VAL A 57 -8.31 -6.00 6.39
N GLY A 58 -9.62 -6.06 6.61
CA GLY A 58 -10.24 -5.89 7.92
C GLY A 58 -10.60 -4.46 8.31
N ALA A 59 -10.15 -3.45 7.56
CA ALA A 59 -10.49 -2.05 7.77
C ALA A 59 -11.61 -1.58 6.82
N SER A 60 -12.10 -0.34 6.95
CA SER A 60 -13.20 0.17 6.12
C SER A 60 -12.84 0.26 4.63
N ILE A 61 -11.62 0.68 4.31
CA ILE A 61 -11.09 0.65 2.94
C ILE A 61 -10.18 -0.57 2.83
N TYR A 62 -10.60 -1.62 2.12
CA TYR A 62 -9.90 -2.91 2.13
C TYR A 62 -9.84 -3.63 0.78
N ASN A 63 -10.57 -3.13 -0.21
CA ASN A 63 -10.67 -3.70 -1.56
C ASN A 63 -10.84 -2.61 -2.61
N THR A 64 -10.85 -2.96 -3.88
CA THR A 64 -10.98 -2.00 -4.98
C THR A 64 -12.28 -1.17 -4.91
N PRO A 65 -13.47 -1.74 -4.68
CA PRO A 65 -14.69 -0.95 -4.57
C PRO A 65 -14.66 0.09 -3.46
N THR A 66 -14.20 -0.27 -2.25
CA THR A 66 -14.12 0.68 -1.13
C THR A 66 -13.04 1.73 -1.36
N THR A 67 -11.93 1.39 -2.03
CA THR A 67 -10.90 2.35 -2.42
C THR A 67 -11.43 3.36 -3.43
N LEU A 68 -12.11 2.92 -4.49
CA LEU A 68 -12.74 3.80 -5.48
C LEU A 68 -13.81 4.71 -4.85
N ARG A 69 -14.59 4.16 -3.92
CA ARG A 69 -15.57 4.94 -3.17
C ARG A 69 -14.90 6.05 -2.36
N ALA A 70 -13.83 5.74 -1.62
CA ALA A 70 -13.08 6.74 -0.87
C ALA A 70 -12.46 7.81 -1.80
N MET A 71 -11.90 7.41 -2.94
CA MET A 71 -11.36 8.34 -3.95
C MET A 71 -12.41 9.30 -4.49
N LYS A 72 -13.66 8.86 -4.59
CA LYS A 72 -14.80 9.69 -5.05
C LYS A 72 -15.28 10.64 -3.96
N GLU A 73 -15.34 10.18 -2.71
CA GLU A 73 -15.90 10.94 -1.60
C GLU A 73 -14.89 11.92 -0.99
N ILE A 74 -13.58 11.63 -1.04
CA ILE A 74 -12.52 12.52 -0.55
C ILE A 74 -11.91 13.30 -1.72
N THR A 75 -12.28 14.56 -1.86
CA THR A 75 -11.93 15.38 -3.02
C THR A 75 -10.62 16.15 -2.89
N SER A 76 -10.03 16.24 -1.69
CA SER A 76 -8.74 16.94 -1.49
C SER A 76 -7.66 16.39 -2.44
N PRO A 77 -6.89 17.26 -3.13
CA PRO A 77 -5.78 16.84 -3.97
C PRO A 77 -4.63 16.21 -3.18
N ALA A 78 -4.56 16.46 -1.88
CA ALA A 78 -3.59 15.85 -0.97
C ALA A 78 -4.00 14.46 -0.47
N PHE A 79 -5.15 13.91 -0.92
CA PHE A 79 -5.54 12.54 -0.64
C PHE A 79 -4.96 11.61 -1.71
N GLY A 80 -4.07 10.72 -1.31
CA GLY A 80 -3.50 9.66 -2.13
C GLY A 80 -3.86 8.27 -1.61
N ILE A 81 -3.58 7.28 -2.43
CA ILE A 81 -3.73 5.86 -2.09
C ILE A 81 -2.34 5.23 -1.97
N ASP A 82 -2.17 4.46 -0.92
CA ASP A 82 -1.06 3.53 -0.72
C ASP A 82 -1.57 2.12 -1.03
N MET A 83 -1.05 1.50 -2.07
CA MET A 83 -1.46 0.15 -2.46
C MET A 83 -0.45 -0.89 -1.99
N ASP A 84 -1.01 -1.99 -1.46
CA ASP A 84 -0.25 -3.18 -1.09
C ASP A 84 -0.92 -4.40 -1.76
N PRO A 85 -0.27 -5.04 -2.75
CA PRO A 85 -0.87 -6.15 -3.50
C PRO A 85 -1.28 -7.33 -2.61
N SER A 86 -0.59 -7.52 -1.46
CA SER A 86 -0.92 -8.61 -0.55
C SER A 86 -2.27 -8.40 0.15
N HIS A 87 -2.65 -7.16 0.45
CA HIS A 87 -3.97 -6.88 1.03
C HIS A 87 -5.09 -7.08 0.01
N ILE A 88 -4.90 -6.66 -1.22
CA ILE A 88 -5.87 -6.83 -2.31
C ILE A 88 -6.04 -8.32 -2.66
N HIS A 89 -4.92 -9.06 -2.79
CA HIS A 89 -4.96 -10.51 -3.01
C HIS A 89 -5.74 -11.23 -1.90
N ARG A 90 -5.49 -10.88 -0.64
CA ARG A 90 -6.17 -11.45 0.53
C ARG A 90 -7.63 -11.01 0.66
N ALA A 91 -8.00 -9.87 0.09
CA ALA A 91 -9.41 -9.45 -0.05
C ALA A 91 -10.16 -10.21 -1.15
N GLY A 92 -9.49 -11.12 -1.86
CA GLY A 92 -10.11 -11.98 -2.87
C GLY A 92 -10.00 -11.44 -4.30
N GLU A 93 -9.36 -10.31 -4.51
CA GLU A 93 -9.25 -9.64 -5.81
C GLU A 93 -7.92 -9.94 -6.52
N ASN A 94 -7.84 -9.53 -7.79
CA ASN A 94 -6.61 -9.54 -8.58
C ASN A 94 -5.87 -8.21 -8.37
N PRO A 95 -4.64 -8.20 -7.79
CA PRO A 95 -3.89 -6.97 -7.56
C PRO A 95 -3.55 -6.19 -8.82
N VAL A 96 -3.36 -6.86 -9.96
CA VAL A 96 -3.05 -6.21 -11.25
C VAL A 96 -4.24 -5.38 -11.74
N GLU A 97 -5.44 -5.94 -11.68
CA GLU A 97 -6.66 -5.22 -12.06
C GLU A 97 -6.97 -4.10 -11.06
N ALA A 98 -6.78 -4.37 -9.78
CA ALA A 98 -7.02 -3.39 -8.71
C ALA A 98 -6.14 -2.15 -8.86
N ILE A 99 -4.82 -2.32 -9.09
CA ILE A 99 -3.91 -1.18 -9.24
C ILE A 99 -4.27 -0.34 -10.46
N SER A 100 -4.61 -0.96 -11.58
CA SER A 100 -5.04 -0.25 -12.78
C SER A 100 -6.30 0.58 -12.55
N ALA A 101 -7.24 0.10 -11.74
CA ALA A 101 -8.48 0.80 -11.43
C ALA A 101 -8.26 2.07 -10.57
N VAL A 102 -7.27 2.07 -9.67
CA VAL A 102 -7.04 3.16 -8.70
C VAL A 102 -5.83 4.02 -9.01
N ILE A 103 -5.11 3.74 -10.08
CA ILE A 103 -3.79 4.31 -10.43
C ILE A 103 -3.76 5.85 -10.38
N ALA A 104 -4.85 6.51 -10.75
CA ALA A 104 -4.93 7.97 -10.78
C ALA A 104 -4.65 8.66 -9.44
N ARG A 105 -4.83 7.95 -8.32
CA ARG A 105 -4.59 8.45 -6.97
C ARG A 105 -3.49 7.68 -6.22
N VAL A 106 -2.84 6.71 -6.84
CA VAL A 106 -1.73 6.00 -6.21
C VAL A 106 -0.52 6.93 -6.13
N LYS A 107 -0.01 7.13 -4.91
CA LYS A 107 1.15 7.96 -4.61
C LYS A 107 2.21 7.20 -3.83
N HIS A 108 1.86 6.05 -3.30
CA HIS A 108 2.75 5.16 -2.57
C HIS A 108 2.37 3.70 -2.82
N VAL A 109 3.34 2.82 -2.77
CA VAL A 109 3.13 1.38 -2.87
C VAL A 109 3.98 0.69 -1.80
N HIS A 110 3.33 0.01 -0.86
CA HIS A 110 3.97 -1.06 -0.13
C HIS A 110 3.99 -2.31 -1.01
N ILE A 111 5.11 -2.99 -1.03
CA ILE A 111 5.26 -4.18 -1.85
C ILE A 111 5.69 -5.36 -1.00
N ARG A 112 4.97 -6.45 -1.09
CA ARG A 112 5.33 -7.77 -0.57
C ARG A 112 4.51 -8.82 -1.28
N ASP A 113 5.01 -10.03 -1.24
CA ASP A 113 4.26 -11.20 -1.67
C ASP A 113 3.47 -11.80 -0.50
N CYS A 114 2.55 -12.71 -0.80
CA CYS A 114 1.91 -13.58 0.18
C CYS A 114 1.42 -14.85 -0.49
N LYS A 115 1.31 -15.91 0.30
CA LYS A 115 0.78 -17.18 -0.17
C LYS A 115 -0.63 -17.41 0.36
N GLY A 116 -1.55 -17.73 -0.57
CA GLY A 116 -2.96 -17.91 -0.25
C GLY A 116 -3.67 -16.60 0.13
N ARG A 117 -4.93 -16.74 0.53
CA ARG A 117 -5.85 -15.63 0.84
C ARG A 117 -6.29 -15.64 2.30
N GLY A 118 -5.42 -16.12 3.18
CA GLY A 118 -5.70 -16.18 4.61
C GLY A 118 -5.68 -14.81 5.30
N PRO A 119 -6.01 -14.78 6.60
CA PRO A 119 -6.06 -13.54 7.38
C PRO A 119 -4.66 -12.92 7.64
N SER A 120 -3.59 -13.70 7.43
CA SER A 120 -2.20 -13.28 7.59
C SER A 120 -1.45 -13.43 6.26
N PRO A 121 -0.47 -12.55 5.96
CA PRO A 121 0.39 -12.73 4.78
C PRO A 121 1.39 -13.89 4.92
N GLY A 122 1.38 -14.62 6.02
CA GLY A 122 2.28 -15.74 6.30
C GLY A 122 3.50 -15.34 7.14
N GLU A 123 4.42 -16.30 7.30
CA GLU A 123 5.69 -16.08 7.98
C GLU A 123 6.57 -15.08 7.21
N PRO A 124 7.49 -14.36 7.88
CA PRO A 124 8.27 -13.29 7.25
C PRO A 124 8.95 -13.67 5.94
N TYR A 125 9.57 -14.85 5.88
CA TYR A 125 10.26 -15.31 4.67
C TYR A 125 9.30 -15.65 3.51
N MET A 126 8.02 -15.94 3.80
CA MET A 126 7.00 -16.16 2.76
C MET A 126 6.46 -14.87 2.16
N GLN A 127 6.75 -13.74 2.79
CA GLN A 127 6.36 -12.42 2.32
C GLN A 127 7.40 -11.81 1.37
N ALA A 128 8.58 -12.45 1.22
CA ALA A 128 9.59 -12.01 0.27
C ALA A 128 9.03 -12.07 -1.16
N ASN A 129 9.31 -11.04 -1.93
CA ASN A 129 8.83 -10.94 -3.30
C ASN A 129 9.32 -12.12 -4.15
N GLY A 130 8.39 -12.79 -4.83
CA GLY A 130 8.64 -13.99 -5.63
C GLY A 130 8.43 -15.32 -4.89
N ARG A 131 8.02 -15.30 -3.62
CA ARG A 131 7.74 -16.52 -2.84
C ARG A 131 6.25 -16.84 -2.65
N GLY A 132 5.38 -15.91 -2.99
CA GLY A 132 3.93 -16.04 -2.85
C GLY A 132 3.23 -16.38 -4.14
N ASP A 133 1.98 -15.99 -4.22
CA ASP A 133 1.06 -16.29 -5.32
C ASP A 133 0.70 -15.04 -6.15
N ILE A 134 1.31 -13.87 -5.84
CA ILE A 134 0.97 -12.61 -6.50
C ILE A 134 1.76 -12.48 -7.81
N ASP A 135 1.08 -12.14 -8.89
CA ASP A 135 1.72 -11.74 -10.14
C ASP A 135 2.38 -10.35 -9.99
N LEU A 136 3.58 -10.33 -9.43
CA LEU A 136 4.34 -9.09 -9.23
C LEU A 136 4.85 -8.51 -10.54
N VAL A 137 5.08 -9.32 -11.57
CA VAL A 137 5.47 -8.80 -12.89
C VAL A 137 4.32 -8.03 -13.50
N GLY A 138 3.12 -8.62 -13.54
CA GLY A 138 1.92 -7.93 -14.02
C GLY A 138 1.57 -6.68 -13.17
N TYR A 139 1.75 -6.75 -11.84
CA TYR A 139 1.51 -5.62 -10.95
C TYR A 139 2.43 -4.43 -11.23
N ILE A 140 3.73 -4.69 -11.39
CA ILE A 140 4.72 -3.65 -11.76
C ILE A 140 4.47 -3.13 -13.18
N GLY A 141 4.10 -4.00 -14.10
CA GLY A 141 3.71 -3.60 -15.45
C GLY A 141 2.54 -2.62 -15.45
N ALA A 142 1.50 -2.93 -14.70
CA ALA A 142 0.33 -2.05 -14.56
C ALA A 142 0.64 -0.70 -13.89
N LEU A 143 1.55 -0.68 -12.90
CA LEU A 143 2.08 0.57 -12.33
C LEU A 143 2.81 1.41 -13.38
N HIS A 144 3.70 0.78 -14.15
CA HIS A 144 4.48 1.44 -15.19
C HIS A 144 3.59 1.99 -16.32
N GLU A 145 2.67 1.17 -16.83
CA GLU A 145 1.69 1.58 -17.85
C GLU A 145 0.79 2.73 -17.38
N GLY A 146 0.46 2.74 -16.08
CA GLY A 146 -0.29 3.81 -15.43
C GLY A 146 0.52 5.08 -15.13
N GLY A 147 1.82 5.11 -15.46
CA GLY A 147 2.70 6.26 -15.24
C GLY A 147 3.08 6.49 -13.78
N TYR A 148 3.06 5.46 -12.95
CA TYR A 148 3.52 5.57 -11.57
C TYR A 148 5.04 5.68 -11.50
N ASP A 149 5.52 6.71 -10.83
CA ASP A 149 6.95 7.02 -10.64
C ASP A 149 7.34 7.17 -9.16
N GLY A 150 6.43 6.79 -8.26
CA GLY A 150 6.62 6.87 -6.82
C GLY A 150 7.42 5.71 -6.23
N PRO A 151 7.58 5.69 -4.89
CA PRO A 151 8.36 4.68 -4.19
C PRO A 151 7.65 3.31 -4.17
N LEU A 152 8.47 2.24 -4.16
CA LEU A 152 8.07 0.86 -3.90
C LEU A 152 8.76 0.40 -2.62
N ASP A 153 8.06 0.46 -1.50
CA ASP A 153 8.61 0.16 -0.19
C ASP A 153 8.32 -1.27 0.24
N LEU A 154 9.38 -2.06 0.44
CA LEU A 154 9.24 -3.42 0.95
C LEU A 154 8.73 -3.41 2.39
N GLU A 155 7.56 -4.03 2.62
CA GLU A 155 7.01 -4.21 3.96
C GLU A 155 6.98 -5.70 4.34
N ILE A 156 7.79 -6.10 5.31
CA ILE A 156 7.75 -7.45 5.89
C ILE A 156 7.33 -7.36 7.34
N ILE A 157 6.23 -8.01 7.68
CA ILE A 157 5.70 -8.00 9.05
C ILE A 157 5.98 -9.32 9.78
N GLY A 158 5.88 -9.28 11.12
CA GLY A 158 6.03 -10.47 11.96
C GLY A 158 7.47 -10.86 12.25
N THR A 159 8.46 -10.06 11.91
CA THR A 159 9.88 -10.31 12.22
C THR A 159 10.17 -10.19 13.71
N LYS A 160 9.49 -9.26 14.41
CA LYS A 160 9.68 -9.03 15.85
C LYS A 160 9.01 -10.14 16.67
N GLY A 161 9.78 -10.77 17.56
CA GLY A 161 9.26 -11.77 18.49
C GLY A 161 9.06 -13.18 17.92
N LYS A 162 9.33 -13.42 16.64
CA LYS A 162 9.21 -14.73 15.98
C LYS A 162 10.54 -15.38 15.63
N GLY A 163 11.64 -14.94 16.25
CA GLY A 163 12.95 -15.57 16.04
C GLY A 163 13.60 -15.29 14.68
N THR A 164 13.10 -14.30 13.92
CA THR A 164 13.77 -13.88 12.68
C THR A 164 15.05 -13.12 13.04
N SER A 165 16.20 -13.65 12.67
CA SER A 165 17.48 -12.98 12.92
C SER A 165 17.70 -11.80 11.99
N PHE A 166 18.68 -10.94 12.33
CA PHE A 166 19.09 -9.84 11.47
C PHE A 166 19.54 -10.34 10.08
N GLU A 167 20.32 -11.43 10.04
CA GLU A 167 20.79 -12.03 8.80
C GLU A 167 19.63 -12.53 7.94
N GLN A 168 18.61 -13.14 8.55
CA GLN A 168 17.39 -13.54 7.86
C GLN A 168 16.63 -12.34 7.28
N CYS A 169 16.53 -11.23 8.01
CA CYS A 169 15.96 -9.98 7.49
C CYS A 169 16.75 -9.47 6.29
N CYS A 170 18.09 -9.50 6.34
CA CYS A 170 18.95 -9.11 5.23
C CYS A 170 18.75 -10.01 3.99
N VAL A 171 18.62 -11.32 4.18
CA VAL A 171 18.33 -12.27 3.09
C VAL A 171 16.97 -11.97 2.45
N ILE A 172 15.93 -11.80 3.25
CA ILE A 172 14.58 -11.47 2.77
C ILE A 172 14.60 -10.16 1.95
N ALA A 173 15.27 -9.14 2.47
CA ALA A 173 15.37 -7.84 1.80
C ALA A 173 16.15 -7.93 0.47
N ALA A 174 17.28 -8.65 0.46
CA ALA A 174 18.09 -8.84 -0.73
C ALA A 174 17.36 -9.64 -1.83
N GLU A 175 16.68 -10.72 -1.45
CA GLU A 175 15.87 -11.53 -2.34
C GLU A 175 14.71 -10.72 -2.93
N SER A 176 13.95 -10.02 -2.08
CA SER A 176 12.85 -9.17 -2.51
C SER A 176 13.30 -8.08 -3.46
N ARG A 177 14.43 -7.40 -3.17
CA ARG A 177 15.01 -6.39 -4.04
C ARG A 177 15.45 -6.97 -5.38
N GLY A 178 16.08 -8.14 -5.38
CA GLY A 178 16.50 -8.83 -6.62
C GLY A 178 15.31 -9.19 -7.49
N HIS A 179 14.25 -9.73 -6.89
CA HIS A 179 13.01 -10.05 -7.61
C HIS A 179 12.35 -8.79 -8.19
N MET A 180 12.26 -7.70 -7.41
CA MET A 180 11.72 -6.43 -7.90
C MET A 180 12.52 -5.84 -9.06
N GLN A 181 13.86 -5.92 -9.01
CA GLN A 181 14.70 -5.50 -10.14
C GLN A 181 14.41 -6.32 -11.41
N ALA A 182 14.20 -7.62 -11.27
CA ALA A 182 13.82 -8.48 -12.38
C ALA A 182 12.44 -8.12 -12.96
N CYS A 183 11.45 -7.84 -12.10
CA CYS A 183 10.12 -7.38 -12.52
C CYS A 183 10.20 -6.07 -13.30
N LEU A 184 10.94 -5.07 -12.80
CA LEU A 184 11.15 -3.79 -13.49
C LEU A 184 11.80 -3.97 -14.87
N GLN A 185 12.80 -4.84 -14.98
CA GLN A 185 13.45 -5.17 -16.26
C GLN A 185 12.47 -5.86 -17.22
N ALA A 186 11.69 -6.82 -16.73
CA ALA A 186 10.70 -7.54 -17.54
C ALA A 186 9.62 -6.63 -18.13
N CYS A 187 9.26 -5.56 -17.42
CA CYS A 187 8.25 -4.57 -17.85
C CYS A 187 8.86 -3.40 -18.64
N GLY A 188 10.17 -3.34 -18.84
CA GLY A 188 10.82 -2.22 -19.49
C GLY A 188 10.77 -0.90 -18.69
N ALA A 189 10.52 -1.00 -17.38
CA ALA A 189 10.41 0.14 -16.46
C ALA A 189 11.77 0.61 -15.90
N ARG A 190 12.87 0.07 -16.42
CA ARG A 190 14.24 0.39 -15.98
C ARG A 190 15.21 0.38 -17.14
#